data_f7af471d9949392bbbae95d877830a33
#
_entry.id   f7af471d9949392bbbae95d877830a33
#
_cell.length_a   1.000
_cell.length_b   1.000
_cell.length_c   1.000
_cell.angle_alpha   90.00
_cell.angle_beta   90.00
_cell.angle_gamma   90.00
#
_symmetry.space_group_name_H-M   'P 1'
#
loop_
_entity.id
_entity.type
_entity.pdbx_description
1 polymer ?
#
loop_
_entity_poly.entity_id
_entity_poly.type
_entity_poly.pdbx_seq_one_letter_code
_entity_poly.pdbx_strand_id
1 'polypeptide(L)' 'MNSDLIPVLLYKLNENQLALEAAIMELTLWIELQGSSEVGGNVRGALDVITQNEEFINVSLKTLIQPE' A
#
# COMPACT_ATOMS: atom_id res chain seq x y z
N MET A 1 -22.52 0.14 15.58
CA MET A 1 -22.88 1.39 14.93
C MET A 1 -21.89 1.74 13.86
N ASN A 2 -22.01 2.94 13.31
CA ASN A 2 -21.16 3.37 12.21
C ASN A 2 -19.68 3.43 12.58
N SER A 3 -19.39 3.66 13.84
CA SER A 3 -18.00 3.71 14.31
C SER A 3 -17.27 2.38 14.15
N ASP A 4 -17.99 1.27 14.15
CA ASP A 4 -17.40 -0.05 13.97
C ASP A 4 -17.11 -0.32 12.50
N LEU A 5 -17.84 0.34 11.61
CA LEU A 5 -17.66 0.16 10.19
C LEU A 5 -16.41 0.88 9.67
N ILE A 6 -16.06 2.01 10.28
CA ILE A 6 -14.93 2.80 9.82
C ILE A 6 -13.61 2.03 9.88
N PRO A 7 -13.24 1.40 11.01
CA PRO A 7 -12.00 0.61 11.02
C PRO A 7 -12.01 -0.55 10.03
N VAL A 8 -13.16 -1.20 9.87
CA VAL A 8 -13.27 -2.31 8.92
C VAL A 8 -13.08 -1.81 7.49
N LEU A 9 -13.69 -0.68 7.17
CA LEU A 9 -13.55 -0.08 5.84
C LEU A 9 -12.10 0.30 5.56
N LEU A 10 -11.45 0.94 6.52
CA LEU A 10 -10.05 1.34 6.38
C LEU A 10 -9.16 0.12 6.19
N TYR A 11 -9.44 -0.96 6.89
CA TYR A 11 -8.69 -2.19 6.75
C TYR A 11 -8.82 -2.74 5.32
N LYS A 12 -10.04 -2.73 4.77
CA LYS A 12 -10.28 -3.21 3.41
C LYS A 12 -9.56 -2.34 2.38
N LEU A 13 -9.56 -1.03 2.59
CA LEU A 13 -8.84 -0.12 1.72
C LEU A 13 -7.34 -0.39 1.77
N ASN A 14 -6.82 -0.69 2.95
CA ASN A 14 -5.42 -1.03 3.11
C ASN A 14 -5.08 -2.33 2.38
N GLU A 15 -5.96 -3.32 2.44
CA GLU A 15 -5.78 -4.56 1.68
C GLU A 15 -5.69 -4.28 0.19
N ASN A 16 -6.56 -3.39 -0.31
CA ASN A 16 -6.52 -3.00 -1.73
C ASN A 16 -5.21 -2.35 -2.09
N GLN A 17 -4.68 -1.50 -1.22
CA GLN A 17 -3.40 -0.84 -1.45
C GLN A 17 -2.26 -1.86 -1.56
N LEU A 18 -2.27 -2.85 -0.69
CA LEU A 18 -1.25 -3.91 -0.72
C LEU A 18 -1.32 -4.70 -2.03
N ALA A 19 -2.53 -5.02 -2.49
CA ALA A 19 -2.73 -5.75 -3.74
C ALA A 19 -2.25 -4.92 -4.94
N LEU A 20 -2.59 -3.64 -4.96
CA LEU A 20 -2.16 -2.73 -6.03
C LEU A 20 -0.65 -2.58 -6.04
N GLU A 21 -0.06 -2.46 -4.87
CA GLU A 21 1.39 -2.34 -4.73
C GLU A 21 2.10 -3.56 -5.31
N ALA A 22 1.59 -4.74 -5.01
CA ALA A 22 2.15 -5.99 -5.52
C ALA A 22 2.04 -6.04 -7.05
N ALA A 23 0.90 -5.64 -7.59
CA ALA A 23 0.69 -5.63 -9.03
C ALA A 23 1.62 -4.63 -9.72
N ILE A 24 1.77 -3.45 -9.13
CA ILE A 24 2.66 -2.42 -9.68
C ILE A 24 4.11 -2.89 -9.65
N MET A 25 4.52 -3.57 -8.59
CA MET A 25 5.88 -4.09 -8.48
C MET A 25 6.17 -5.11 -9.58
N GLU A 26 5.20 -5.97 -9.86
CA GLU A 26 5.31 -6.95 -10.96
C GLU A 26 5.55 -6.24 -12.28
N LEU A 27 4.74 -5.22 -12.57
CA LEU A 27 4.88 -4.43 -13.79
C LEU A 27 6.20 -3.68 -13.83
N THR A 28 6.65 -3.18 -12.69
CA THR A 28 7.92 -2.46 -12.59
C THR A 28 9.08 -3.36 -12.97
N LEU A 29 9.08 -4.58 -12.47
CA LEU A 29 10.11 -5.55 -12.81
C LEU A 29 10.13 -5.82 -14.30
N TRP A 30 8.97 -5.96 -14.92
CA TRP A 30 8.87 -6.18 -16.35
C TRP A 30 9.42 -4.98 -17.14
N ILE A 31 9.05 -3.77 -16.73
CA ILE A 31 9.51 -2.53 -17.37
C ILE A 31 11.03 -2.43 -17.30
N GLU A 32 11.61 -2.76 -16.15
CA GLU A 32 13.06 -2.71 -15.96
C GLU A 32 13.76 -3.73 -16.83
N LEU A 33 13.17 -4.92 -16.98
CA LEU A 33 13.71 -5.94 -17.87
C LEU A 33 13.69 -5.51 -19.33
N GLN A 34 12.76 -4.62 -19.71
CA GLN A 34 12.70 -4.06 -21.04
C GLN A 34 13.72 -2.93 -21.23
N GLY A 35 14.50 -2.62 -20.22
CA GLY A 35 15.56 -1.61 -20.31
C GLY A 35 15.14 -0.20 -19.92
N SER A 36 13.94 -0.02 -19.39
CA SER A 36 13.43 1.30 -19.02
C SER A 36 13.73 1.62 -17.55
N SER A 37 15.01 1.79 -17.24
CA SER A 37 15.42 2.03 -15.85
C SER A 37 14.91 3.36 -15.29
N GLU A 38 14.74 4.35 -16.16
CA GLU A 38 14.23 5.65 -15.72
C GLU A 38 12.79 5.53 -15.23
N VAL A 39 11.93 4.89 -16.04
CA VAL A 39 10.53 4.68 -15.65
C VAL A 39 10.46 3.80 -14.42
N GLY A 40 11.24 2.72 -14.39
CA GLY A 40 11.30 1.83 -13.23
C GLY A 40 11.70 2.57 -11.97
N GLY A 41 12.69 3.45 -12.06
CA GLY A 41 13.12 4.25 -10.93
C GLY A 41 12.04 5.20 -10.43
N ASN A 42 11.31 5.82 -11.36
CA ASN A 42 10.21 6.72 -10.98
C ASN A 42 9.11 5.98 -10.26
N VAL A 43 8.76 4.78 -10.73
CA VAL A 43 7.73 3.96 -10.09
C VAL A 43 8.19 3.51 -8.70
N ARG A 44 9.45 3.11 -8.56
CA ARG A 44 9.98 2.71 -7.27
C ARG A 44 9.96 3.85 -6.26
N GLY A 45 10.25 5.07 -6.71
CA GLY A 45 10.15 6.24 -5.85
C GLY A 45 8.74 6.45 -5.33
N ALA A 46 7.74 6.28 -6.19
CA ALA A 46 6.34 6.40 -5.79
C ALA A 46 5.96 5.28 -4.83
N LEU A 47 6.43 4.05 -5.08
CA LEU A 47 6.16 2.91 -4.19
C LEU A 47 6.75 3.11 -2.80
N ASP A 48 7.89 3.78 -2.71
CA ASP A 48 8.51 4.06 -1.41
C ASP A 48 7.60 4.91 -0.52
N VAL A 49 6.90 5.88 -1.11
CA VAL A 49 5.94 6.70 -0.36
C VAL A 49 4.82 5.82 0.20
N ILE A 50 4.31 4.92 -0.63
CA ILE A 50 3.25 4.01 -0.21
C ILE A 50 3.75 3.10 0.91
N THR A 51 4.96 2.57 0.78
CA THR A 51 5.55 1.69 1.80
C THR A 51 5.69 2.41 3.14
N GLN A 52 6.14 3.66 3.11
CA GLN A 52 6.26 4.46 4.33
C GLN A 52 4.91 4.69 4.99
N ASN A 53 3.90 4.98 4.18
CA ASN A 53 2.56 5.21 4.69
C ASN A 53 1.92 3.94 5.22
N GLU A 54 2.25 2.77 4.64
CA GLU A 54 1.72 1.49 5.10
C GLU A 54 2.06 1.22 6.55
N GLU A 55 3.27 1.52 6.95
CA GLU A 55 3.67 1.29 8.33
C GLU A 55 2.81 2.10 9.30
N PHE A 56 2.62 3.37 8.97
CA PHE A 56 1.76 4.25 9.76
C PHE A 56 0.32 3.74 9.78
N ILE A 57 -0.18 3.35 8.60
CA ILE A 57 -1.55 2.87 8.46
C ILE A 57 -1.76 1.60 9.27
N ASN A 58 -0.83 0.66 9.20
CA ASN A 58 -0.94 -0.60 9.94
C ASN A 58 -0.96 -0.39 11.44
N VAL A 59 -0.09 0.47 11.95
CA VAL A 59 -0.05 0.78 13.37
C VAL A 59 -1.35 1.47 13.80
N SER A 60 -1.81 2.40 12.99
CA SER A 60 -3.05 3.14 13.28
C SER A 60 -4.27 2.22 13.27
N LEU A 61 -4.33 1.29 12.32
CA LEU A 61 -5.43 0.34 12.24
C LEU A 61 -5.46 -0.59 13.44
N LYS A 62 -4.31 -1.04 13.90
CA LYS A 62 -4.25 -1.88 15.09
C LYS A 62 -4.79 -1.13 16.31
N THR A 63 -4.47 0.14 16.43
CA THR A 63 -4.96 0.96 17.52
C THR A 63 -6.48 1.15 17.43
N LEU A 64 -7.01 1.36 16.22
CA LEU A 64 -8.44 1.57 16.02
C LEU A 64 -9.27 0.32 16.23
N ILE A 65 -8.73 -0.83 15.88
CA ILE A 65 -9.47 -2.10 15.92
C ILE A 65 -9.37 -2.76 17.28
N GLN A 66 -8.28 -2.54 17.98
CA GLN A 66 -8.00 -3.18 19.25
C GLN A 66 -8.98 -2.70 20.31
N PRO A 67 -9.65 -3.61 21.01
CA PRO A 67 -10.51 -3.21 22.12
C PRO A 67 -9.68 -2.70 23.28
N GLU A 68 -10.27 -1.82 24.06
CA GLU A 68 -9.59 -1.23 25.19
C GLU A 68 -9.51 -2.14 26.39
#